data_1dde103abb72ad3e584907b75d036290
#
_entry.id   1dde103abb72ad3e584907b75d036290
#
_cell.length_a   1.000
_cell.length_b   1.000
_cell.length_c   1.000
_cell.angle_alpha   90.00
_cell.angle_beta   90.00
_cell.angle_gamma   90.00
#
_symmetry.space_group_name_H-M   'P 1'
#
loop_
_entity.id
_entity.type
_entity.pdbx_description
1 polymer ?
#
loop_
_entity_poly.entity_id
_entity_poly.type
_entity_poly.pdbx_seq_one_letter_code
_entity_poly.pdbx_strand_id
1 'polypeptide(L)'
;ENMHYGVWDNLDPCLENLGKAQEQYTQLLFKYFPKKKKLKILDIGGGAGETAKKLISLGHSVTVVVPSNILSKRCLENTDNKAKVHNIKFEDYAAEKNQTFDLCLFSESFQYIPAKIALEKAKGLLSKDGQILVADCFRSDLKNNSHNRRPGGGHPLSEMLKLLKDIDLNIVSKKEITKSVAPSLDIEQKFYNVVGVGIDKVQQGLVTSHPWKMRLFNLVYKTIVSQKKRRRLHDRIYGNMRNSSNFIKFNHYMIFQLSSNKEG
;
A
#
# COMPACT_ATOMS: atom_id res chain seq x y z
N GLU A 1 3.23 -3.33 -13.54
CA GLU A 1 2.77 -4.31 -12.52
C GLU A 1 2.23 -3.58 -11.31
N ASN A 2 1.07 -4.00 -10.82
CA ASN A 2 0.47 -3.46 -9.62
C ASN A 2 1.36 -3.76 -8.39
N MET A 3 1.42 -2.81 -7.44
CA MET A 3 2.24 -2.94 -6.23
C MET A 3 1.40 -3.27 -4.98
N HIS A 4 0.09 -3.46 -5.16
CA HIS A 4 -0.85 -3.76 -4.08
C HIS A 4 -1.14 -5.27 -3.95
N TYR A 5 -1.70 -5.68 -2.82
CA TYR A 5 -2.18 -7.03 -2.60
C TYR A 5 -3.28 -7.41 -3.60
N GLY A 6 -3.49 -8.70 -3.77
CA GLY A 6 -4.60 -9.24 -4.54
C GLY A 6 -5.78 -9.61 -3.65
N VAL A 7 -6.98 -9.63 -4.23
CA VAL A 7 -8.18 -10.29 -3.67
C VAL A 7 -8.23 -11.70 -4.26
N TRP A 8 -8.23 -12.71 -3.40
CA TRP A 8 -8.07 -14.11 -3.76
C TRP A 8 -9.37 -14.91 -3.70
N ASP A 9 -10.50 -14.21 -3.58
CA ASP A 9 -11.81 -14.87 -3.55
C ASP A 9 -12.02 -15.69 -4.85
N ASN A 10 -12.24 -16.99 -4.71
CA ASN A 10 -12.38 -17.95 -5.82
C ASN A 10 -11.15 -18.10 -6.74
N LEU A 11 -9.96 -17.80 -6.24
CA LEU A 11 -8.69 -18.00 -6.93
C LEU A 11 -7.73 -18.84 -6.09
N ASP A 12 -7.05 -19.79 -6.72
CA ASP A 12 -5.94 -20.49 -6.08
C ASP A 12 -4.76 -19.53 -5.85
N PRO A 13 -4.21 -19.46 -4.62
CA PRO A 13 -3.11 -18.57 -4.28
C PRO A 13 -1.77 -19.06 -4.86
N CYS A 14 -1.51 -18.70 -6.11
CA CYS A 14 -0.28 -19.01 -6.84
C CYS A 14 0.20 -17.78 -7.65
N LEU A 15 1.46 -17.81 -8.11
CA LEU A 15 2.05 -16.69 -8.87
C LEU A 15 1.32 -16.44 -10.19
N GLU A 16 0.85 -17.49 -10.84
CA GLU A 16 0.12 -17.43 -12.11
C GLU A 16 -1.18 -16.64 -12.00
N ASN A 17 -1.82 -16.67 -10.83
CA ASN A 17 -3.07 -15.97 -10.57
C ASN A 17 -2.87 -14.59 -9.91
N LEU A 18 -1.63 -14.18 -9.60
CA LEU A 18 -1.35 -12.91 -8.90
C LEU A 18 -1.94 -11.70 -9.66
N GLY A 19 -1.75 -11.64 -10.97
CA GLY A 19 -2.30 -10.55 -11.80
C GLY A 19 -3.83 -10.50 -11.76
N LYS A 20 -4.50 -11.67 -11.77
CA LYS A 20 -5.97 -11.77 -11.67
C LYS A 20 -6.45 -11.30 -10.29
N ALA A 21 -5.76 -11.70 -9.22
CA ALA A 21 -6.09 -11.30 -7.87
C ALA A 21 -5.94 -9.79 -7.67
N GLN A 22 -4.89 -9.19 -8.24
CA GLN A 22 -4.70 -7.73 -8.25
C GLN A 22 -5.77 -7.01 -9.08
N GLU A 23 -6.19 -7.60 -10.19
CA GLU A 23 -7.32 -7.07 -10.96
C GLU A 23 -8.63 -7.10 -10.17
N GLN A 24 -8.92 -8.21 -9.48
CA GLN A 24 -10.10 -8.31 -8.61
C GLN A 24 -10.07 -7.26 -7.49
N TYR A 25 -8.90 -6.97 -6.91
CA TYR A 25 -8.75 -5.90 -5.94
C TYR A 25 -9.11 -4.53 -6.53
N THR A 26 -8.56 -4.20 -7.70
CA THR A 26 -8.84 -2.94 -8.38
C THR A 26 -10.35 -2.80 -8.70
N GLN A 27 -10.96 -3.86 -9.23
CA GLN A 27 -12.40 -3.89 -9.52
C GLN A 27 -13.26 -3.76 -8.25
N LEU A 28 -12.80 -4.36 -7.14
CA LEU A 28 -13.47 -4.21 -5.85
C LEU A 28 -13.44 -2.74 -5.39
N LEU A 29 -12.31 -2.05 -5.48
CA LEU A 29 -12.22 -0.64 -5.12
C LEU A 29 -13.15 0.23 -5.95
N PHE A 30 -13.26 -0.02 -7.25
CA PHE A 30 -14.12 0.77 -8.13
C PHE A 30 -15.61 0.69 -7.78
N LYS A 31 -16.05 -0.38 -7.09
CA LYS A 31 -17.44 -0.49 -6.58
C LYS A 31 -17.77 0.56 -5.50
N TYR A 32 -16.75 1.13 -4.85
CA TYR A 32 -16.89 2.15 -3.80
C TYR A 32 -16.73 3.57 -4.34
N PHE A 33 -16.54 3.74 -5.63
CA PHE A 33 -16.41 5.07 -6.22
C PHE A 33 -17.75 5.81 -6.26
N PRO A 34 -17.75 7.16 -6.17
CA PRO A 34 -18.95 7.95 -6.37
C PRO A 34 -19.60 7.64 -7.71
N LYS A 35 -20.93 7.51 -7.72
CA LYS A 35 -21.72 7.23 -8.94
C LYS A 35 -21.82 8.45 -9.84
N LYS A 36 -20.73 8.81 -10.50
CA LYS A 36 -20.65 9.96 -11.39
C LYS A 36 -19.92 9.53 -12.68
N LYS A 37 -20.42 9.95 -13.84
CA LYS A 37 -19.90 9.54 -15.16
C LYS A 37 -18.44 9.93 -15.36
N LYS A 38 -18.03 11.10 -14.86
CA LYS A 38 -16.66 11.59 -14.91
C LYS A 38 -16.25 12.09 -13.52
N LEU A 39 -15.18 11.57 -12.97
CA LEU A 39 -14.64 11.95 -11.68
C LEU A 39 -13.33 12.72 -11.84
N LYS A 40 -13.10 13.70 -10.96
CA LYS A 40 -11.78 14.26 -10.69
C LYS A 40 -11.20 13.49 -9.51
N ILE A 41 -10.15 12.70 -9.74
CA ILE A 41 -9.59 11.77 -8.74
C ILE A 41 -8.20 12.26 -8.33
N LEU A 42 -7.94 12.32 -7.03
CA LEU A 42 -6.62 12.46 -6.46
C LEU A 42 -6.15 11.09 -5.97
N ASP A 43 -5.22 10.49 -6.68
CA ASP A 43 -4.61 9.19 -6.34
C ASP A 43 -3.36 9.44 -5.49
N ILE A 44 -3.51 9.23 -4.19
CA ILE A 44 -2.50 9.57 -3.19
C ILE A 44 -1.62 8.33 -2.94
N GLY A 45 -0.37 8.42 -3.36
CA GLY A 45 0.56 7.29 -3.37
C GLY A 45 0.32 6.33 -4.53
N GLY A 46 -0.17 6.81 -5.68
CA GLY A 46 -0.58 6.01 -6.85
C GLY A 46 0.54 5.18 -7.53
N GLY A 47 1.72 5.09 -6.91
CA GLY A 47 2.81 4.21 -7.34
C GLY A 47 3.27 4.46 -8.78
N ALA A 48 3.35 3.39 -9.56
CA ALA A 48 3.73 3.45 -10.98
C ALA A 48 2.58 3.84 -11.91
N GLY A 49 1.37 4.15 -11.37
CA GLY A 49 0.24 4.67 -12.16
C GLY A 49 -0.64 3.62 -12.84
N GLU A 50 -0.55 2.34 -12.47
CA GLU A 50 -1.40 1.30 -13.09
C GLU A 50 -2.89 1.55 -12.81
N THR A 51 -3.25 1.92 -11.56
CA THR A 51 -4.61 2.32 -11.22
C THR A 51 -5.01 3.60 -11.96
N ALA A 52 -4.13 4.60 -12.00
CA ALA A 52 -4.36 5.84 -12.72
C ALA A 52 -4.62 5.61 -14.23
N LYS A 53 -3.85 4.73 -14.88
CA LYS A 53 -4.04 4.33 -16.27
C LYS A 53 -5.46 3.79 -16.52
N LYS A 54 -5.92 2.87 -15.66
CA LYS A 54 -7.29 2.33 -15.75
C LYS A 54 -8.35 3.40 -15.56
N LEU A 55 -8.17 4.28 -14.57
CA LEU A 55 -9.11 5.37 -14.31
C LEU A 55 -9.21 6.33 -15.49
N ILE A 56 -8.08 6.66 -16.13
CA ILE A 56 -8.04 7.49 -17.34
C ILE A 56 -8.76 6.79 -18.50
N SER A 57 -8.54 5.49 -18.69
CA SER A 57 -9.24 4.73 -19.75
C SER A 57 -10.76 4.67 -19.57
N LEU A 58 -11.24 4.79 -18.32
CA LEU A 58 -12.66 4.92 -17.98
C LEU A 58 -13.18 6.37 -18.12
N GLY A 59 -12.34 7.30 -18.55
CA GLY A 59 -12.72 8.69 -18.82
C GLY A 59 -12.63 9.62 -17.61
N HIS A 60 -12.00 9.20 -16.50
CA HIS A 60 -11.77 10.05 -15.33
C HIS A 60 -10.56 10.96 -15.52
N SER A 61 -10.56 12.10 -14.81
CA SER A 61 -9.38 12.98 -14.70
C SER A 61 -8.60 12.61 -13.45
N VAL A 62 -7.32 12.28 -13.59
CA VAL A 62 -6.51 11.76 -12.49
C VAL A 62 -5.31 12.66 -12.22
N THR A 63 -5.19 13.08 -10.97
CA THR A 63 -3.98 13.68 -10.41
C THR A 63 -3.33 12.65 -9.49
N VAL A 64 -2.03 12.40 -9.65
CA VAL A 64 -1.27 11.44 -8.83
C VAL A 64 -0.25 12.18 -7.99
N VAL A 65 -0.18 11.84 -6.71
CA VAL A 65 0.85 12.34 -5.78
C VAL A 65 1.71 11.18 -5.33
N VAL A 66 2.99 11.19 -5.68
CA VAL A 66 3.92 10.10 -5.35
C VAL A 66 5.33 10.65 -5.05
N PRO A 67 5.91 10.39 -3.85
CA PRO A 67 7.18 11.02 -3.44
C PRO A 67 8.43 10.41 -4.10
N SER A 68 8.29 9.30 -4.80
CA SER A 68 9.40 8.61 -5.47
C SER A 68 9.61 9.13 -6.88
N ASN A 69 10.79 9.68 -7.16
CA ASN A 69 11.16 10.15 -8.50
C ASN A 69 11.09 9.03 -9.56
N ILE A 70 11.48 7.81 -9.19
CA ILE A 70 11.41 6.65 -10.09
C ILE A 70 9.96 6.30 -10.41
N LEU A 71 9.09 6.25 -9.39
CA LEU A 71 7.68 5.91 -9.58
C LEU A 71 6.92 7.02 -10.31
N SER A 72 7.25 8.29 -10.06
CA SER A 72 6.60 9.41 -10.76
C SER A 72 6.90 9.39 -12.26
N LYS A 73 8.14 9.10 -12.66
CA LYS A 73 8.51 8.92 -14.07
C LYS A 73 7.76 7.76 -14.71
N ARG A 74 7.74 6.59 -14.06
CA ARG A 74 6.98 5.43 -14.54
C ARG A 74 5.47 5.71 -14.63
N CYS A 75 4.93 6.49 -13.69
CA CYS A 75 3.52 6.88 -13.72
C CYS A 75 3.21 7.74 -14.95
N LEU A 76 4.06 8.70 -15.30
CA LEU A 76 3.92 9.49 -16.52
C LEU A 76 3.98 8.60 -17.77
N GLU A 77 4.96 7.70 -17.84
CA GLU A 77 5.12 6.75 -18.94
C GLU A 77 3.89 5.85 -19.08
N ASN A 78 3.48 5.20 -17.98
CA ASN A 78 2.35 4.27 -17.97
C ASN A 78 1.00 4.92 -18.31
N THR A 79 0.85 6.21 -18.01
CA THR A 79 -0.38 6.97 -18.31
C THR A 79 -0.32 7.75 -19.62
N ASP A 80 0.72 7.56 -20.45
CA ASP A 80 0.96 8.33 -21.67
C ASP A 80 0.91 9.85 -21.41
N ASN A 81 1.46 10.31 -20.29
CA ASN A 81 1.41 11.70 -19.80
C ASN A 81 -0.01 12.28 -19.62
N LYS A 82 -1.04 11.44 -19.55
CA LYS A 82 -2.43 11.89 -19.37
C LYS A 82 -2.79 12.15 -17.90
N ALA A 83 -2.04 11.58 -16.95
CA ALA A 83 -2.18 11.92 -15.54
C ALA A 83 -1.38 13.19 -15.21
N LYS A 84 -1.91 14.02 -14.32
CA LYS A 84 -1.11 15.08 -13.69
C LYS A 84 -0.35 14.48 -12.51
N VAL A 85 0.98 14.36 -12.63
CA VAL A 85 1.81 13.70 -11.61
C VAL A 85 2.62 14.71 -10.82
N HIS A 86 2.53 14.66 -9.49
CA HIS A 86 3.30 15.47 -8.56
C HIS A 86 4.29 14.59 -7.80
N ASN A 87 5.59 14.84 -8.03
CA ASN A 87 6.67 14.14 -7.31
C ASN A 87 6.95 14.81 -5.96
N ILE A 88 6.05 14.62 -5.01
CA ILE A 88 6.08 15.26 -3.70
C ILE A 88 5.38 14.35 -2.68
N LYS A 89 5.66 14.52 -1.38
CA LYS A 89 4.87 13.89 -0.33
C LYS A 89 3.48 14.51 -0.28
N PHE A 90 2.49 13.72 0.09
CA PHE A 90 1.12 14.23 0.19
C PHE A 90 0.99 15.31 1.27
N GLU A 91 1.77 15.21 2.34
CA GLU A 91 1.83 16.23 3.40
C GLU A 91 2.20 17.62 2.86
N ASP A 92 3.03 17.67 1.82
CA ASP A 92 3.52 18.91 1.21
C ASP A 92 2.74 19.31 -0.04
N TYR A 93 1.83 18.43 -0.54
CA TYR A 93 1.03 18.72 -1.73
C TYR A 93 0.08 19.89 -1.50
N ALA A 94 0.06 20.86 -2.40
CA ALA A 94 -0.92 21.93 -2.45
C ALA A 94 -1.68 21.85 -3.79
N ALA A 95 -3.01 21.81 -3.71
CA ALA A 95 -3.83 21.90 -4.90
C ALA A 95 -3.79 23.32 -5.49
N GLU A 96 -4.03 23.45 -6.80
CA GLU A 96 -4.19 24.74 -7.45
C GLU A 96 -5.41 25.49 -6.86
N LYS A 97 -5.41 26.81 -7.01
CA LYS A 97 -6.53 27.63 -6.53
C LYS A 97 -7.88 27.10 -7.06
N ASN A 98 -8.82 26.83 -6.17
CA ASN A 98 -10.14 26.28 -6.48
C ASN A 98 -10.15 24.84 -7.05
N GLN A 99 -9.04 24.13 -7.03
CA GLN A 99 -9.00 22.72 -7.42
C GLN A 99 -9.59 21.86 -6.31
N THR A 100 -10.62 21.09 -6.65
CA THR A 100 -11.25 20.11 -5.77
C THR A 100 -11.39 18.76 -6.47
N PHE A 101 -11.58 17.69 -5.69
CA PHE A 101 -11.66 16.32 -6.18
C PHE A 101 -12.97 15.67 -5.75
N ASP A 102 -13.53 14.87 -6.65
CA ASP A 102 -14.70 14.05 -6.37
C ASP A 102 -14.31 12.81 -5.55
N LEU A 103 -13.04 12.40 -5.65
CA LEU A 103 -12.50 11.25 -4.93
C LEU A 103 -11.03 11.50 -4.55
N CYS A 104 -10.71 11.39 -3.27
CA CYS A 104 -9.35 11.21 -2.77
C CYS A 104 -9.13 9.72 -2.46
N LEU A 105 -8.25 9.07 -3.21
CA LEU A 105 -8.00 7.64 -3.14
C LEU A 105 -6.68 7.36 -2.43
N PHE A 106 -6.72 6.53 -1.38
CA PHE A 106 -5.57 5.92 -0.73
C PHE A 106 -5.68 4.40 -0.94
N SER A 107 -4.88 3.87 -1.84
CA SER A 107 -4.77 2.42 -2.08
C SER A 107 -3.40 1.93 -1.64
N GLU A 108 -3.32 1.31 -0.45
CA GLU A 108 -2.09 0.84 0.21
C GLU A 108 -1.02 1.95 0.44
N SER A 109 -1.47 3.17 0.57
CA SER A 109 -0.61 4.34 0.75
C SER A 109 -0.87 5.09 2.06
N PHE A 110 -2.06 4.93 2.65
CA PHE A 110 -2.47 5.62 3.87
C PHE A 110 -1.56 5.31 5.06
N GLN A 111 -1.09 4.09 5.17
CA GLN A 111 -0.22 3.63 6.25
C GLN A 111 1.14 4.35 6.35
N TYR A 112 1.55 5.06 5.32
CA TYR A 112 2.84 5.77 5.27
C TYR A 112 2.74 7.27 5.62
N ILE A 113 1.52 7.78 5.77
CA ILE A 113 1.20 9.19 6.04
C ILE A 113 0.59 9.27 7.45
N PRO A 114 0.93 10.28 8.29
CA PRO A 114 0.26 10.46 9.57
C PRO A 114 -1.25 10.60 9.36
N ALA A 115 -2.04 9.70 9.96
CA ALA A 115 -3.47 9.53 9.67
C ALA A 115 -4.28 10.83 9.76
N LYS A 116 -4.02 11.63 10.81
CA LYS A 116 -4.70 12.92 11.01
C LYS A 116 -4.42 13.87 9.84
N ILE A 117 -3.15 14.04 9.47
CA ILE A 117 -2.74 14.92 8.37
C ILE A 117 -3.36 14.43 7.05
N ALA A 118 -3.32 13.12 6.79
CA ALA A 118 -3.87 12.53 5.58
C ALA A 118 -5.37 12.82 5.42
N LEU A 119 -6.14 12.61 6.49
CA LEU A 119 -7.60 12.76 6.45
C LEU A 119 -8.03 14.23 6.44
N GLU A 120 -7.45 15.08 7.29
CA GLU A 120 -7.78 16.51 7.34
C GLU A 120 -7.47 17.18 5.98
N LYS A 121 -6.31 16.85 5.41
CA LYS A 121 -5.90 17.40 4.12
C LYS A 121 -6.79 16.90 2.98
N ALA A 122 -7.06 15.59 2.92
CA ALA A 122 -7.96 15.02 1.92
C ALA A 122 -9.38 15.63 2.06
N LYS A 123 -9.91 15.79 3.29
CA LYS A 123 -11.20 16.45 3.56
C LYS A 123 -11.24 17.87 2.96
N GLY A 124 -10.15 18.65 3.13
CA GLY A 124 -10.05 20.01 2.59
C GLY A 124 -10.03 20.09 1.07
N LEU A 125 -9.64 18.99 0.41
CA LEU A 125 -9.52 18.91 -1.06
C LEU A 125 -10.78 18.37 -1.74
N LEU A 126 -11.81 17.93 -1.00
CA LEU A 126 -13.04 17.37 -1.57
C LEU A 126 -13.91 18.44 -2.23
N SER A 127 -14.53 18.10 -3.36
CA SER A 127 -15.69 18.81 -3.89
C SER A 127 -16.90 18.66 -2.94
N LYS A 128 -18.01 19.36 -3.22
CA LYS A 128 -19.20 19.37 -2.34
C LYS A 128 -19.67 17.96 -1.96
N ASP A 129 -19.74 17.05 -2.94
CA ASP A 129 -20.17 15.65 -2.74
C ASP A 129 -19.00 14.67 -2.85
N GLY A 130 -17.78 15.17 -2.67
CA GLY A 130 -16.56 14.39 -2.78
C GLY A 130 -16.39 13.39 -1.63
N GLN A 131 -15.66 12.33 -1.90
CA GLN A 131 -15.44 11.25 -0.95
C GLN A 131 -13.95 10.93 -0.80
N ILE A 132 -13.61 10.34 0.35
CA ILE A 132 -12.30 9.74 0.57
C ILE A 132 -12.49 8.23 0.57
N LEU A 133 -11.68 7.52 -0.20
CA LEU A 133 -11.61 6.06 -0.18
C LEU A 133 -10.24 5.65 0.36
N VAL A 134 -10.25 4.95 1.48
CA VAL A 134 -9.04 4.37 2.09
C VAL A 134 -9.14 2.85 2.02
N ALA A 135 -8.24 2.21 1.29
CA ALA A 135 -8.09 0.76 1.26
C ALA A 135 -6.67 0.41 1.72
N ASP A 136 -6.53 -0.02 2.95
CA ASP A 136 -5.21 -0.24 3.54
C ASP A 136 -5.25 -1.25 4.70
N CYS A 137 -4.05 -1.64 5.12
CA CYS A 137 -3.79 -2.50 6.25
C CYS A 137 -3.76 -1.68 7.54
N PHE A 138 -4.53 -2.10 8.53
CA PHE A 138 -4.55 -1.56 9.89
C PHE A 138 -4.06 -2.60 10.88
N ARG A 139 -3.46 -2.16 11.98
CA ARG A 139 -3.05 -3.05 13.07
C ARG A 139 -4.24 -3.35 13.97
N SER A 140 -4.37 -4.62 14.38
CA SER A 140 -5.25 -4.99 15.48
C SER A 140 -4.70 -4.49 16.82
N ASP A 141 -5.57 -4.36 17.82
CA ASP A 141 -5.19 -3.97 19.18
C ASP A 141 -4.54 -5.13 19.97
N LEU A 142 -4.47 -6.32 19.39
CA LEU A 142 -3.81 -7.46 20.01
C LEU A 142 -2.34 -7.17 20.27
N LYS A 143 -1.91 -7.31 21.52
CA LYS A 143 -0.50 -7.19 21.88
C LYS A 143 0.28 -8.33 21.24
N ASN A 144 1.33 -7.99 20.54
CA ASN A 144 2.28 -8.97 20.03
C ASN A 144 3.36 -9.19 21.10
N ASN A 145 3.19 -10.25 21.89
CA ASN A 145 4.14 -10.62 22.95
C ASN A 145 5.38 -11.35 22.40
N SER A 146 5.44 -11.61 21.10
CA SER A 146 6.60 -12.21 20.46
C SER A 146 7.64 -11.14 20.06
N HIS A 147 8.92 -11.50 20.10
CA HIS A 147 10.01 -10.70 19.55
C HIS A 147 9.90 -10.54 18.03
N ASN A 148 8.98 -11.26 17.41
CA ASN A 148 8.77 -11.31 15.98
C ASN A 148 7.91 -10.14 15.50
N ARG A 149 8.30 -9.56 14.38
CA ARG A 149 7.58 -8.45 13.77
C ARG A 149 6.22 -8.88 13.22
N ARG A 150 5.19 -8.04 13.38
CA ARG A 150 3.88 -8.25 12.73
C ARG A 150 4.03 -8.32 11.21
N PRO A 151 3.23 -9.14 10.52
CA PRO A 151 3.32 -9.31 9.06
C PRO A 151 2.93 -8.04 8.29
N GLY A 152 1.94 -7.30 8.75
CA GLY A 152 1.48 -6.03 8.17
C GLY A 152 1.87 -4.81 9.01
N GLY A 153 1.86 -3.65 8.37
CA GLY A 153 2.05 -2.34 8.99
C GLY A 153 0.71 -1.67 9.35
N GLY A 154 0.66 -0.37 9.15
CA GLY A 154 -0.55 0.44 9.26
C GLY A 154 -0.75 1.11 10.61
N HIS A 155 -1.75 1.99 10.65
CA HIS A 155 -2.22 2.63 11.87
C HIS A 155 -3.04 1.65 12.71
N PRO A 156 -3.13 1.80 14.04
CA PRO A 156 -4.08 1.04 14.85
C PRO A 156 -5.52 1.31 14.38
N LEU A 157 -6.31 0.25 14.21
CA LEU A 157 -7.70 0.40 13.74
C LEU A 157 -8.56 1.20 14.71
N SER A 158 -8.38 0.98 16.01
CA SER A 158 -9.08 1.72 17.07
C SER A 158 -8.78 3.23 17.03
N GLU A 159 -7.51 3.60 16.82
CA GLU A 159 -7.11 5.00 16.66
C GLU A 159 -7.71 5.64 15.40
N MET A 160 -7.74 4.91 14.29
CA MET A 160 -8.39 5.36 13.06
C MET A 160 -9.88 5.65 13.28
N LEU A 161 -10.61 4.72 13.92
CA LEU A 161 -12.04 4.89 14.19
C LEU A 161 -12.33 6.06 15.14
N LYS A 162 -11.46 6.30 16.12
CA LYS A 162 -11.55 7.47 16.99
C LYS A 162 -11.31 8.76 16.20
N LEU A 163 -10.24 8.80 15.40
CA LEU A 163 -9.87 9.96 14.61
C LEU A 163 -10.98 10.39 13.64
N LEU A 164 -11.68 9.44 13.01
CA LEU A 164 -12.80 9.75 12.10
C LEU A 164 -13.92 10.54 12.79
N LYS A 165 -14.18 10.22 14.08
CA LYS A 165 -15.15 10.98 14.89
C LYS A 165 -14.63 12.39 15.22
N ASP A 166 -13.34 12.48 15.59
CA ASP A 166 -12.71 13.73 16.02
C ASP A 166 -12.61 14.77 14.88
N ILE A 167 -12.48 14.32 13.61
CA ILE A 167 -12.33 15.21 12.44
C ILE A 167 -13.60 15.38 11.61
N ASP A 168 -14.74 14.93 12.12
CA ASP A 168 -16.05 15.06 11.46
C ASP A 168 -16.05 14.50 10.02
N LEU A 169 -15.67 13.22 9.90
CA LEU A 169 -15.81 12.41 8.70
C LEU A 169 -16.76 11.26 8.95
N ASN A 170 -17.82 11.19 8.15
CA ASN A 170 -18.79 10.12 8.22
C ASN A 170 -18.31 8.87 7.46
N ILE A 171 -18.52 7.71 8.05
CA ILE A 171 -18.33 6.43 7.37
C ILE A 171 -19.58 6.14 6.54
N VAL A 172 -19.49 6.35 5.23
CA VAL A 172 -20.55 5.98 4.27
C VAL A 172 -20.63 4.46 4.13
N SER A 173 -19.46 3.81 4.04
CA SER A 173 -19.35 2.36 3.97
C SER A 173 -18.02 1.92 4.55
N LYS A 174 -18.01 0.75 5.18
CA LYS A 174 -16.78 0.08 5.58
C LYS A 174 -16.88 -1.41 5.28
N LYS A 175 -15.79 -1.99 4.79
CA LYS A 175 -15.69 -3.43 4.53
C LYS A 175 -14.33 -3.94 4.98
N GLU A 176 -14.34 -5.05 5.69
CA GLU A 176 -13.13 -5.80 6.00
C GLU A 176 -12.92 -6.88 4.93
N ILE A 177 -11.72 -6.92 4.37
CA ILE A 177 -11.31 -7.90 3.35
C ILE A 177 -10.02 -8.63 3.74
N THR A 178 -9.72 -8.69 5.03
CA THR A 178 -8.48 -9.28 5.56
C THR A 178 -8.25 -10.70 5.04
N LYS A 179 -9.28 -11.55 5.08
CA LYS A 179 -9.19 -12.94 4.63
C LYS A 179 -8.97 -13.05 3.12
N SER A 180 -9.62 -12.16 2.36
CA SER A 180 -9.50 -12.14 0.89
C SER A 180 -8.12 -11.71 0.41
N VAL A 181 -7.40 -10.86 1.15
CA VAL A 181 -6.05 -10.40 0.76
C VAL A 181 -4.92 -11.17 1.42
N ALA A 182 -5.18 -11.87 2.52
CA ALA A 182 -4.18 -12.58 3.31
C ALA A 182 -3.32 -13.56 2.49
N PRO A 183 -3.84 -14.30 1.49
CA PRO A 183 -3.03 -15.22 0.69
C PRO A 183 -1.88 -14.52 -0.08
N SER A 184 -1.97 -13.23 -0.35
CA SER A 184 -0.86 -12.46 -0.95
C SER A 184 0.42 -12.54 -0.11
N LEU A 185 0.29 -12.64 1.22
CA LEU A 185 1.45 -12.73 2.11
C LEU A 185 2.12 -14.10 2.04
N ASP A 186 1.36 -15.16 1.83
CA ASP A 186 1.92 -16.50 1.66
C ASP A 186 2.75 -16.58 0.37
N ILE A 187 2.27 -15.94 -0.71
CA ILE A 187 3.00 -15.85 -1.99
C ILE A 187 4.27 -15.01 -1.81
N GLU A 188 4.15 -13.85 -1.16
CA GLU A 188 5.30 -13.00 -0.86
C GLU A 188 6.35 -13.75 -0.01
N GLN A 189 5.91 -14.51 1.01
CA GLN A 189 6.81 -15.29 1.85
C GLN A 189 7.49 -16.42 1.07
N LYS A 190 6.76 -17.14 0.21
CA LYS A 190 7.35 -18.17 -0.67
C LYS A 190 8.44 -17.57 -1.55
N PHE A 191 8.21 -16.38 -2.12
CA PHE A 191 9.22 -15.67 -2.91
C PHE A 191 10.48 -15.36 -2.07
N TYR A 192 10.32 -14.82 -0.86
CA TYR A 192 11.45 -14.55 0.03
C TYR A 192 12.20 -15.83 0.43
N ASN A 193 11.51 -16.94 0.64
CA ASN A 193 12.14 -18.23 0.95
C ASN A 193 13.00 -18.71 -0.22
N VAL A 194 12.52 -18.59 -1.46
CA VAL A 194 13.31 -18.94 -2.67
C VAL A 194 14.55 -18.06 -2.78
N VAL A 195 14.41 -16.74 -2.55
CA VAL A 195 15.54 -15.82 -2.53
C VAL A 195 16.54 -16.19 -1.43
N GLY A 196 16.05 -16.58 -0.24
CA GLY A 196 16.89 -17.06 0.87
C GLY A 196 17.73 -18.27 0.49
N VAL A 197 17.09 -19.29 -0.08
CA VAL A 197 17.81 -20.50 -0.57
C VAL A 197 18.87 -20.12 -1.62
N GLY A 198 18.57 -19.19 -2.53
CA GLY A 198 19.54 -18.69 -3.51
C GLY A 198 20.73 -18.00 -2.86
N ILE A 199 20.49 -17.12 -1.88
CA ILE A 199 21.54 -16.44 -1.11
C ILE A 199 22.41 -17.46 -0.38
N ASP A 200 21.83 -18.46 0.30
CA ASP A 200 22.56 -19.48 1.05
C ASP A 200 23.46 -20.31 0.14
N LYS A 201 22.97 -20.72 -1.04
CA LYS A 201 23.77 -21.45 -2.04
C LYS A 201 24.96 -20.62 -2.54
N VAL A 202 24.74 -19.33 -2.86
CA VAL A 202 25.81 -18.42 -3.29
C VAL A 202 26.83 -18.21 -2.17
N GLN A 203 26.38 -18.02 -0.92
CA GLN A 203 27.26 -17.88 0.23
C GLN A 203 28.11 -19.13 0.46
N GLN A 204 27.49 -20.32 0.41
CA GLN A 204 28.22 -21.59 0.55
C GLN A 204 29.29 -21.73 -0.53
N GLY A 205 28.97 -21.44 -1.79
CA GLY A 205 29.94 -21.48 -2.89
C GLY A 205 31.10 -20.49 -2.70
N LEU A 206 30.80 -19.26 -2.26
CA LEU A 206 31.83 -18.23 -2.02
C LEU A 206 32.71 -18.54 -0.78
N VAL A 207 32.13 -19.10 0.27
CA VAL A 207 32.89 -19.52 1.46
C VAL A 207 33.88 -20.63 1.12
N THR A 208 33.47 -21.56 0.25
CA THR A 208 34.31 -22.69 -0.16
C THR A 208 35.42 -22.27 -1.12
N SER A 209 35.10 -21.45 -2.12
CA SER A 209 36.07 -21.08 -3.16
C SER A 209 36.89 -19.82 -2.84
N HIS A 210 36.33 -18.86 -2.07
CA HIS A 210 36.97 -17.57 -1.79
C HIS A 210 36.71 -17.05 -0.36
N PRO A 211 37.16 -17.74 0.68
CA PRO A 211 36.81 -17.42 2.09
C PRO A 211 37.21 -16.01 2.52
N TRP A 212 38.30 -15.48 2.03
CA TRP A 212 38.78 -14.13 2.35
C TRP A 212 37.88 -13.03 1.76
N LYS A 213 37.41 -13.23 0.50
CA LYS A 213 36.47 -12.29 -0.15
C LYS A 213 35.15 -12.22 0.62
N MET A 214 34.69 -13.37 1.12
CA MET A 214 33.49 -13.44 1.93
C MET A 214 33.64 -12.75 3.27
N ARG A 215 34.80 -12.85 3.93
CA ARG A 215 35.09 -12.08 5.15
C ARG A 215 35.07 -10.58 4.91
N LEU A 216 35.71 -10.12 3.83
CA LEU A 216 35.72 -8.72 3.43
C LEU A 216 34.31 -8.21 3.09
N PHE A 217 33.53 -8.99 2.33
CA PHE A 217 32.13 -8.66 2.01
C PHE A 217 31.28 -8.53 3.29
N ASN A 218 31.41 -9.47 4.22
CA ASN A 218 30.67 -9.42 5.48
C ASN A 218 31.07 -8.21 6.35
N LEU A 219 32.32 -7.82 6.34
CA LEU A 219 32.79 -6.63 7.03
C LEU A 219 32.16 -5.36 6.42
N VAL A 220 32.27 -5.21 5.10
CA VAL A 220 31.69 -4.08 4.36
C VAL A 220 30.16 -4.06 4.51
N TYR A 221 29.49 -5.19 4.38
CA TYR A 221 28.05 -5.29 4.58
C TYR A 221 27.62 -4.88 6.01
N LYS A 222 28.40 -5.27 7.03
CA LYS A 222 28.13 -4.89 8.42
C LYS A 222 28.34 -3.41 8.68
N THR A 223 29.24 -2.74 7.97
CA THR A 223 29.50 -1.30 8.10
C THR A 223 28.48 -0.45 7.35
N ILE A 224 28.11 -0.85 6.13
CA ILE A 224 27.20 -0.08 5.28
C ILE A 224 25.72 -0.29 5.67
N VAL A 225 25.33 -1.53 6.02
CA VAL A 225 23.95 -1.86 6.35
C VAL A 225 23.74 -1.89 7.85
N SER A 226 22.94 -0.96 8.38
CA SER A 226 22.65 -0.89 9.81
C SER A 226 22.08 -2.20 10.36
N GLN A 227 22.37 -2.52 11.62
CA GLN A 227 21.89 -3.74 12.29
C GLN A 227 20.37 -3.89 12.19
N LYS A 228 19.61 -2.79 12.32
CA LYS A 228 18.15 -2.79 12.18
C LYS A 228 17.69 -3.21 10.78
N LYS A 229 18.39 -2.77 9.72
CA LYS A 229 18.08 -3.17 8.33
C LYS A 229 18.42 -4.65 8.10
N ARG A 230 19.58 -5.12 8.59
CA ARG A 230 19.98 -6.53 8.47
C ARG A 230 19.00 -7.46 9.16
N ARG A 231 18.61 -7.15 10.41
CA ARG A 231 17.59 -7.92 11.13
C ARG A 231 16.26 -7.96 10.38
N ARG A 232 15.81 -6.82 9.84
CA ARG A 232 14.58 -6.76 9.05
C ARG A 232 14.61 -7.64 7.81
N LEU A 233 15.75 -7.66 7.10
CA LEU A 233 15.93 -8.50 5.91
C LEU A 233 15.97 -9.98 6.30
N HIS A 234 16.72 -10.33 7.34
CA HIS A 234 16.78 -11.68 7.88
C HIS A 234 15.38 -12.19 8.29
N ASP A 235 14.63 -11.38 9.05
CA ASP A 235 13.27 -11.74 9.48
C ASP A 235 12.29 -11.93 8.29
N ARG A 236 12.49 -11.19 7.20
CA ARG A 236 11.71 -11.37 5.97
C ARG A 236 12.04 -12.67 5.25
N ILE A 237 13.31 -13.00 5.15
CA ILE A 237 13.80 -14.15 4.38
C ILE A 237 13.59 -15.46 5.15
N TYR A 238 13.89 -15.45 6.44
CA TYR A 238 13.96 -16.69 7.27
C TYR A 238 12.88 -16.77 8.35
N GLY A 239 12.24 -15.67 8.69
CA GLY A 239 11.38 -15.59 9.88
C GLY A 239 9.99 -16.20 9.70
N ASN A 240 9.55 -16.50 8.48
CA ASN A 240 8.24 -17.08 8.14
C ASN A 240 7.01 -16.43 8.83
N MET A 241 7.16 -15.19 9.31
CA MET A 241 6.10 -14.48 10.01
C MET A 241 5.10 -13.79 9.08
N ARG A 242 5.50 -13.59 7.81
CA ARG A 242 4.65 -13.00 6.79
C ARG A 242 3.81 -14.07 6.11
N ASN A 243 2.82 -14.55 6.83
CA ASN A 243 1.87 -15.54 6.33
C ASN A 243 0.43 -15.11 6.61
N SER A 244 -0.52 -15.73 5.92
CA SER A 244 -1.94 -15.42 6.01
C SER A 244 -2.49 -15.54 7.44
N SER A 245 -2.12 -16.59 8.18
CA SER A 245 -2.60 -16.82 9.55
C SER A 245 -2.19 -15.70 10.50
N ASN A 246 -0.93 -15.29 10.47
CA ASN A 246 -0.44 -14.18 11.29
C ASN A 246 -1.04 -12.83 10.84
N PHE A 247 -1.25 -12.65 9.54
CA PHE A 247 -1.87 -11.44 9.02
C PHE A 247 -3.31 -11.31 9.52
N ILE A 248 -4.10 -12.36 9.41
CA ILE A 248 -5.50 -12.40 9.91
C ILE A 248 -5.55 -12.15 11.42
N LYS A 249 -4.56 -12.65 12.17
CA LYS A 249 -4.51 -12.49 13.63
C LYS A 249 -4.16 -11.06 14.06
N PHE A 250 -3.21 -10.41 13.40
CA PHE A 250 -2.61 -9.16 13.88
C PHE A 250 -2.97 -7.93 13.07
N ASN A 251 -3.68 -8.09 11.96
CA ASN A 251 -4.02 -7.01 11.05
C ASN A 251 -5.48 -7.09 10.61
N HIS A 252 -6.00 -5.94 10.19
CA HIS A 252 -7.26 -5.80 9.48
C HIS A 252 -6.98 -5.09 8.16
N TYR A 253 -7.44 -5.66 7.06
CA TYR A 253 -7.43 -4.94 5.80
C TYR A 253 -8.81 -4.34 5.57
N MET A 254 -8.88 -3.02 5.60
CA MET A 254 -10.14 -2.29 5.60
C MET A 254 -10.30 -1.44 4.34
N ILE A 255 -11.52 -1.39 3.84
CA ILE A 255 -11.96 -0.39 2.89
C ILE A 255 -12.91 0.55 3.64
N PHE A 256 -12.54 1.84 3.71
CA PHE A 256 -13.37 2.91 4.26
C PHE A 256 -13.76 3.87 3.14
N GLN A 257 -15.05 4.06 2.94
CA GLN A 257 -15.62 5.13 2.12
C GLN A 257 -16.13 6.20 3.07
N LEU A 258 -15.57 7.40 2.96
CA LEU A 258 -15.81 8.50 3.90
C LEU A 258 -16.36 9.70 3.15
N SER A 259 -17.23 10.47 3.80
CA SER A 259 -17.73 11.75 3.32
C SER A 259 -17.57 12.83 4.40
N SER A 260 -17.47 14.07 3.96
CA SER A 260 -17.49 15.23 4.86
C SER A 260 -18.94 15.69 5.08
N ASN A 261 -19.27 16.05 6.33
CA ASN A 261 -20.47 16.85 6.63
C ASN A 261 -20.21 18.29 6.18
N LYS A 262 -20.09 18.57 4.89
CA LYS A 262 -20.20 19.97 4.46
C LYS A 262 -21.67 20.33 4.50
N GLU A 263 -22.09 20.99 5.57
CA GLU A 263 -23.29 21.80 5.57
C GLU A 263 -23.19 22.77 4.40
N GLY A 264 -24.25 22.83 3.59
CA GLY A 264 -24.35 23.63 2.38
C GLY A 264 -24.46 25.14 2.66
#